data_7135d25070d9c6c451c19acdf5d6ac6a
#
_entry.id   7135d25070d9c6c451c19acdf5d6ac6a
#
_cell.length_a   1.000
_cell.length_b   1.000
_cell.length_c   1.000
_cell.angle_alpha   90.00
_cell.angle_beta   90.00
_cell.angle_gamma   90.00
#
_symmetry.space_group_name_H-M   'P 1'
#
loop_
_entity.id
_entity.type
_entity.pdbx_description
1 polymer ?
#
loop_
_entity_poly.entity_id
_entity_poly.type
_entity_poly.pdbx_seq_one_letter_code
_entity_poly.pdbx_strand_id
1 'polypeptide(L)'
;MDYQELVEEATRQISSGVFLVSGQQANPMTIGWAQWGCIWGKPVLTVMVRHSRYSHSLLEDGRFTVSVPAPGGMKEELKVCGTKSGRDVDKKTLLSLKTVPAKKNGIPGIAGCAIHFECKTLLKTEVSMEDLEPELYQRFYNGATQATPDGDPHTLYFGEILAAYRETK
;
A
#
# COMPACT_ATOMS: atom_id res chain seq x y z
N MET A 1 -13.38 6.64 18.37
CA MET A 1 -12.21 7.25 17.71
C MET A 1 -12.67 7.69 16.33
N ASP A 2 -12.44 8.94 16.02
CA ASP A 2 -12.91 9.53 14.77
C ASP A 2 -12.09 9.01 13.58
N TYR A 3 -12.76 8.51 12.55
CA TYR A 3 -12.14 8.09 11.27
C TYR A 3 -11.31 9.23 10.65
N GLN A 4 -11.78 10.47 10.76
CA GLN A 4 -11.10 11.64 10.19
C GLN A 4 -9.73 11.87 10.84
N GLU A 5 -9.60 11.68 12.15
CA GLU A 5 -8.31 11.78 12.86
C GLU A 5 -7.30 10.75 12.36
N LEU A 6 -7.76 9.50 12.11
CA LEU A 6 -6.89 8.45 11.58
C LEU A 6 -6.42 8.78 10.17
N VAL A 7 -7.29 9.30 9.32
CA VAL A 7 -6.96 9.71 7.94
C VAL A 7 -5.99 10.88 7.92
N GLU A 8 -6.21 11.87 8.77
CA GLU A 8 -5.31 13.03 8.87
C GLU A 8 -3.89 12.62 9.25
N GLU A 9 -3.74 11.78 10.27
CA GLU A 9 -2.44 11.27 10.70
C GLU A 9 -1.77 10.42 9.61
N ALA A 10 -2.53 9.52 8.97
CA ALA A 10 -2.02 8.68 7.88
C ALA A 10 -1.57 9.52 6.67
N THR A 11 -2.32 10.58 6.33
CA THR A 11 -1.98 11.48 5.22
C THR A 11 -0.68 12.24 5.50
N ARG A 12 -0.40 12.62 6.75
CA ARG A 12 0.88 13.23 7.12
C ARG A 12 2.04 12.24 7.00
N GLN A 13 1.80 10.95 7.25
CA GLN A 13 2.82 9.91 7.27
C GLN A 13 3.14 9.34 5.87
N ILE A 14 2.23 9.41 4.90
CA ILE A 14 2.36 8.73 3.62
C ILE A 14 3.66 9.06 2.87
N SER A 15 4.12 10.30 2.89
CA SER A 15 5.35 10.72 2.22
C SER A 15 6.61 10.10 2.83
N SER A 16 6.56 9.67 4.09
CA SER A 16 7.65 8.95 4.77
C SER A 16 7.58 7.44 4.55
N GLY A 17 6.50 6.96 3.95
CA GLY A 17 6.22 5.56 3.69
C GLY A 17 5.25 4.91 4.67
N VAL A 18 4.44 4.02 4.13
CA VAL A 18 3.54 3.13 4.89
C VAL A 18 3.62 1.72 4.31
N PHE A 19 3.17 0.71 5.05
CA PHE A 19 3.14 -0.66 4.54
C PHE A 19 1.82 -0.95 3.86
N LEU A 20 1.88 -1.36 2.59
CA LEU A 20 0.80 -2.05 1.90
C LEU A 20 1.00 -3.55 2.12
N VAL A 21 0.05 -4.18 2.78
CA VAL A 21 0.08 -5.62 3.09
C VAL A 21 -0.91 -6.35 2.20
N SER A 22 -0.46 -7.35 1.48
CA SER A 22 -1.25 -8.10 0.51
C SER A 22 -0.96 -9.60 0.54
N GLY A 23 -1.94 -10.38 0.06
CA GLY A 23 -1.89 -11.85 0.07
C GLY A 23 -2.08 -12.46 1.47
N GLN A 24 -2.48 -13.72 1.51
CA GLN A 24 -2.76 -14.44 2.76
C GLN A 24 -1.54 -14.58 3.67
N GLN A 25 -0.34 -14.57 3.09
CA GLN A 25 0.91 -14.60 3.85
C GLN A 25 1.36 -13.22 4.36
N ALA A 26 0.52 -12.18 4.18
CA ALA A 26 0.76 -10.82 4.64
C ALA A 26 2.11 -10.27 4.16
N ASN A 27 2.33 -10.25 2.83
CA ASN A 27 3.53 -9.66 2.25
C ASN A 27 3.52 -8.13 2.37
N PRO A 28 4.46 -7.51 3.09
CA PRO A 28 4.53 -6.06 3.21
C PRO A 28 5.32 -5.45 2.06
N MET A 29 4.82 -4.34 1.51
CA MET A 29 5.50 -3.49 0.55
C MET A 29 5.37 -2.04 1.01
N THR A 30 6.45 -1.26 0.93
CA THR A 30 6.37 0.18 1.21
C THR A 30 5.77 0.92 0.04
N ILE A 31 4.78 1.75 0.34
CA ILE A 31 4.21 2.72 -0.59
C ILE A 31 4.35 4.13 -0.04
N GLY A 32 4.50 5.11 -0.92
CA GLY A 32 4.57 6.54 -0.58
C GLY A 32 3.50 7.37 -1.29
N TRP A 33 2.65 6.72 -2.08
CA TRP A 33 1.58 7.35 -2.85
C TRP A 33 0.25 6.68 -2.57
N ALA A 34 -0.66 7.42 -1.99
CA ALA A 34 -2.02 6.99 -1.68
C ALA A 34 -2.90 8.20 -1.43
N GLN A 35 -4.20 8.01 -1.49
CA GLN A 35 -5.17 9.02 -1.12
C GLN A 35 -6.36 8.42 -0.39
N TRP A 36 -6.89 9.16 0.57
CA TRP A 36 -8.11 8.84 1.31
C TRP A 36 -9.23 9.79 0.86
N GLY A 37 -10.41 9.26 0.69
CA GLY A 37 -11.56 10.06 0.28
C GLY A 37 -12.87 9.32 0.33
N CYS A 38 -13.88 9.87 -0.37
CA CYS A 38 -15.19 9.29 -0.51
C CYS A 38 -15.52 9.11 -2.00
N ILE A 39 -15.75 7.88 -2.44
CA ILE A 39 -16.16 7.55 -3.80
C ILE A 39 -17.34 6.57 -3.71
N TRP A 40 -18.36 6.76 -4.52
CA TRP A 40 -19.63 5.96 -4.48
C TRP A 40 -20.29 5.96 -3.09
N GLY A 41 -20.17 7.07 -2.35
CA GLY A 41 -20.74 7.17 -1.00
C GLY A 41 -20.02 6.31 0.05
N LYS A 42 -18.83 5.80 -0.25
CA LYS A 42 -18.04 4.92 0.63
C LYS A 42 -16.71 5.56 1.01
N PRO A 43 -16.18 5.31 2.20
CA PRO A 43 -14.82 5.66 2.53
C PRO A 43 -13.86 4.81 1.69
N VAL A 44 -12.99 5.46 0.93
CA VAL A 44 -12.06 4.80 -0.01
C VAL A 44 -10.62 5.20 0.28
N LEU A 45 -9.75 4.22 0.27
CA LEU A 45 -8.30 4.37 0.21
C LEU A 45 -7.83 3.88 -1.17
N THR A 46 -7.25 4.78 -1.95
CA THR A 46 -6.67 4.45 -3.25
C THR A 46 -5.17 4.27 -3.10
N VAL A 47 -4.64 3.14 -3.56
CA VAL A 47 -3.20 2.84 -3.61
C VAL A 47 -2.76 2.58 -5.03
N MET A 48 -1.47 2.84 -5.32
CA MET A 48 -0.86 2.63 -6.63
C MET A 48 0.28 1.62 -6.52
N VAL A 49 0.26 0.61 -7.40
CA VAL A 49 1.28 -0.45 -7.39
C VAL A 49 1.78 -0.71 -8.81
N ARG A 50 3.11 -0.64 -8.99
CA ARG A 50 3.74 -0.95 -10.28
C ARG A 50 3.58 -2.41 -10.66
N HIS A 51 3.46 -2.70 -11.95
CA HIS A 51 3.32 -4.05 -12.47
C HIS A 51 4.48 -4.97 -12.07
N SER A 52 5.70 -4.44 -11.96
CA SER A 52 6.89 -5.20 -11.57
C SER A 52 6.89 -5.65 -10.10
N ARG A 53 6.10 -5.02 -9.23
CA ARG A 53 6.09 -5.35 -7.80
C ARG A 53 5.37 -6.67 -7.54
N TYR A 54 5.94 -7.50 -6.67
CA TYR A 54 5.32 -8.76 -6.27
C TYR A 54 3.91 -8.58 -5.69
N SER A 55 3.69 -7.52 -4.93
CA SER A 55 2.37 -7.17 -4.38
C SER A 55 1.30 -6.98 -5.45
N HIS A 56 1.68 -6.58 -6.69
CA HIS A 56 0.74 -6.45 -7.79
C HIS A 56 -0.03 -7.75 -8.05
N SER A 57 0.68 -8.89 -8.11
CA SER A 57 0.05 -10.20 -8.30
C SER A 57 -0.79 -10.64 -7.08
N LEU A 58 -0.39 -10.24 -5.87
CA LEU A 58 -1.10 -10.60 -4.64
C LEU A 58 -2.41 -9.81 -4.45
N LEU A 59 -2.51 -8.61 -5.04
CA LEU A 59 -3.70 -7.77 -5.00
C LEU A 59 -4.85 -8.29 -5.88
N GLU A 60 -4.61 -9.31 -6.72
CA GLU A 60 -5.65 -9.99 -7.50
C GLU A 60 -6.71 -10.66 -6.61
N ASP A 61 -6.40 -10.95 -5.35
CA ASP A 61 -7.38 -11.46 -4.38
C ASP A 61 -8.41 -10.38 -3.96
N GLY A 62 -8.18 -9.13 -4.34
CA GLY A 62 -9.12 -8.02 -4.10
C GLY A 62 -9.11 -7.48 -2.67
N ARG A 63 -8.11 -7.80 -1.85
CA ARG A 63 -8.02 -7.36 -0.46
C ARG A 63 -6.62 -6.88 -0.12
N PHE A 64 -6.53 -5.85 0.72
CA PHE A 64 -5.26 -5.35 1.25
C PHE A 64 -5.46 -4.64 2.58
N THR A 65 -4.39 -4.53 3.34
CA THR A 65 -4.34 -3.73 4.56
C THR A 65 -3.23 -2.70 4.43
N VAL A 66 -3.49 -1.44 4.77
CA VAL A 66 -2.46 -0.41 4.90
C VAL A 66 -2.17 -0.22 6.38
N SER A 67 -0.91 -0.45 6.75
CA SER A 67 -0.40 -0.26 8.11
C SER A 67 0.50 0.96 8.16
N VAL A 68 0.15 1.92 9.00
CA VAL A 68 0.79 3.23 9.10
C VAL A 68 1.65 3.27 10.36
N PRO A 69 2.99 3.34 10.25
CA PRO A 69 3.86 3.51 11.41
C PRO A 69 3.61 4.83 12.15
N ALA A 70 3.99 4.89 13.40
CA ALA A 70 4.07 6.17 14.10
C ALA A 70 5.11 7.10 13.41
N PRO A 71 4.97 8.42 13.53
CA PRO A 71 5.91 9.37 12.94
C PRO A 71 7.38 9.04 13.29
N GLY A 72 8.20 8.88 12.23
CA GLY A 72 9.62 8.53 12.36
C GLY A 72 9.92 7.08 12.75
N GLY A 73 8.89 6.24 12.92
CA GLY A 73 9.04 4.82 13.24
C GLY A 73 9.33 3.93 12.04
N MET A 74 9.88 2.76 12.29
CA MET A 74 10.06 1.64 11.34
C MET A 74 10.82 1.99 10.05
N LYS A 75 11.80 2.90 10.12
CA LYS A 75 12.54 3.41 8.95
C LYS A 75 13.28 2.33 8.18
N GLU A 76 13.95 1.43 8.89
CA GLU A 76 14.71 0.34 8.25
C GLU A 76 13.77 -0.69 7.62
N GLU A 77 12.67 -1.01 8.30
CA GLU A 77 11.64 -1.92 7.79
C GLU A 77 10.97 -1.35 6.54
N LEU A 78 10.64 -0.07 6.54
CA LEU A 78 10.10 0.63 5.36
C LEU A 78 11.10 0.61 4.21
N LYS A 79 12.39 0.88 4.45
CA LYS A 79 13.45 0.85 3.44
C LYS A 79 13.56 -0.54 2.80
N VAL A 80 13.64 -1.59 3.60
CA VAL A 80 13.76 -2.97 3.11
C VAL A 80 12.49 -3.39 2.35
N CYS A 81 11.31 -3.11 2.88
CA CYS A 81 10.03 -3.43 2.23
C CYS A 81 9.81 -2.64 0.93
N GLY A 82 10.45 -1.49 0.78
CA GLY A 82 10.43 -0.68 -0.44
C GLY A 82 11.40 -1.12 -1.52
N THR A 83 12.50 -1.79 -1.17
CA THR A 83 13.60 -2.12 -2.09
C THR A 83 13.75 -3.61 -2.40
N LYS A 84 13.32 -4.51 -1.51
CA LYS A 84 13.39 -5.96 -1.72
C LYS A 84 12.06 -6.52 -2.22
N SER A 85 12.13 -7.55 -3.07
CA SER A 85 10.96 -8.27 -3.55
C SER A 85 10.58 -9.43 -2.63
N GLY A 86 9.28 -9.59 -2.38
CA GLY A 86 8.75 -10.77 -1.69
C GLY A 86 8.84 -12.07 -2.50
N ARG A 87 9.20 -12.00 -3.80
CA ARG A 87 9.54 -13.17 -4.59
C ARG A 87 10.86 -13.80 -4.16
N ASP A 88 11.80 -12.97 -3.70
CA ASP A 88 13.17 -13.38 -3.42
C ASP A 88 13.39 -13.63 -1.93
N VAL A 89 12.70 -12.90 -1.06
CA VAL A 89 12.87 -12.98 0.38
C VAL A 89 11.53 -12.84 1.12
N ASP A 90 11.36 -13.60 2.19
CA ASP A 90 10.31 -13.32 3.17
C ASP A 90 10.76 -12.14 4.06
N LYS A 91 10.24 -10.97 3.75
CA LYS A 91 10.61 -9.72 4.43
C LYS A 91 10.21 -9.72 5.91
N LYS A 92 9.14 -10.42 6.28
CA LYS A 92 8.73 -10.53 7.69
C LYS A 92 9.76 -11.32 8.50
N THR A 93 10.21 -12.44 7.99
CA THR A 93 11.28 -13.23 8.61
C THR A 93 12.59 -12.44 8.66
N LEU A 94 12.98 -11.81 7.54
CA LEU A 94 14.21 -11.01 7.45
C LEU A 94 14.26 -9.88 8.49
N LEU A 95 13.13 -9.22 8.73
CA LEU A 95 13.02 -8.06 9.62
C LEU A 95 12.44 -8.40 11.00
N SER A 96 12.16 -9.67 11.27
CA SER A 96 11.45 -10.11 12.49
C SER A 96 10.11 -9.39 12.70
N LEU A 97 9.43 -9.02 11.61
CA LEU A 97 8.13 -8.36 11.67
C LEU A 97 7.05 -9.33 12.13
N LYS A 98 6.28 -8.91 13.11
CA LYS A 98 5.06 -9.59 13.54
C LYS A 98 3.86 -8.99 12.84
N THR A 99 2.75 -9.72 12.84
CA THR A 99 1.48 -9.26 12.28
C THR A 99 0.43 -9.16 13.37
N VAL A 100 -0.55 -8.27 13.16
CA VAL A 100 -1.78 -8.21 13.94
C VAL A 100 -2.93 -8.80 13.12
N PRO A 101 -3.82 -9.60 13.73
CA PRO A 101 -4.94 -10.18 13.01
C PRO A 101 -5.85 -9.11 12.41
N ALA A 102 -6.33 -9.36 11.19
CA ALA A 102 -7.35 -8.52 10.58
C ALA A 102 -8.68 -8.62 11.31
N LYS A 103 -9.43 -7.52 11.36
CA LYS A 103 -10.77 -7.46 11.96
C LYS A 103 -11.89 -7.79 10.96
N LYS A 104 -11.70 -7.52 9.67
CA LYS A 104 -12.74 -7.58 8.63
C LYS A 104 -12.33 -8.27 7.33
N ASN A 105 -11.16 -7.93 6.77
CA ASN A 105 -10.80 -8.35 5.41
C ASN A 105 -9.96 -9.64 5.34
N GLY A 106 -9.44 -10.12 6.46
CA GLY A 106 -8.61 -11.33 6.54
C GLY A 106 -7.13 -11.14 6.16
N ILE A 107 -6.70 -9.93 5.76
CA ILE A 107 -5.30 -9.60 5.49
C ILE A 107 -4.71 -8.91 6.74
N PRO A 108 -3.77 -9.55 7.45
CA PRO A 108 -3.21 -9.00 8.69
C PRO A 108 -2.51 -7.66 8.47
N GLY A 109 -2.47 -6.84 9.52
CA GLY A 109 -1.61 -5.65 9.58
C GLY A 109 -0.20 -5.98 10.07
N ILE A 110 0.71 -5.00 9.98
CA ILE A 110 2.06 -5.08 10.54
C ILE A 110 2.05 -4.57 11.98
N ALA A 111 2.43 -5.41 12.93
CA ALA A 111 2.48 -5.06 14.35
C ALA A 111 3.50 -3.93 14.61
N GLY A 112 3.19 -3.07 15.56
CA GLY A 112 3.99 -1.88 15.87
C GLY A 112 3.66 -0.65 15.02
N CYS A 113 2.74 -0.79 14.07
CA CYS A 113 2.15 0.35 13.37
C CYS A 113 1.05 1.01 14.21
N ALA A 114 0.94 2.34 14.10
CA ALA A 114 -0.02 3.10 14.88
C ALA A 114 -1.47 2.92 14.40
N ILE A 115 -1.65 2.77 13.07
CA ILE A 115 -2.99 2.74 12.45
C ILE A 115 -3.03 1.64 11.38
N HIS A 116 -4.20 1.00 11.25
CA HIS A 116 -4.48 0.03 10.19
C HIS A 116 -5.78 0.40 9.46
N PHE A 117 -5.74 0.31 8.12
CA PHE A 117 -6.89 0.43 7.23
C PHE A 117 -7.05 -0.88 6.49
N GLU A 118 -8.13 -1.60 6.74
CA GLU A 118 -8.47 -2.84 6.05
C GLU A 118 -9.39 -2.55 4.88
N CYS A 119 -9.00 -2.97 3.69
CA CYS A 119 -9.67 -2.57 2.45
C CYS A 119 -10.11 -3.77 1.61
N LYS A 120 -11.20 -3.55 0.86
CA LYS A 120 -11.68 -4.41 -0.22
C LYS A 120 -11.67 -3.60 -1.52
N THR A 121 -11.00 -4.10 -2.55
CA THR A 121 -10.94 -3.45 -3.85
C THR A 121 -12.32 -3.40 -4.51
N LEU A 122 -12.77 -2.20 -4.84
CA LEU A 122 -14.02 -1.96 -5.58
C LEU A 122 -13.78 -1.81 -7.09
N LEU A 123 -12.64 -1.20 -7.43
CA LEU A 123 -12.20 -1.00 -8.82
C LEU A 123 -10.68 -1.05 -8.87
N LYS A 124 -10.15 -1.68 -9.91
CA LYS A 124 -8.76 -1.50 -10.33
C LYS A 124 -8.75 -0.89 -11.73
N THR A 125 -7.81 0.03 -11.98
CA THR A 125 -7.63 0.65 -13.29
C THR A 125 -6.16 0.97 -13.52
N GLU A 126 -5.75 0.93 -14.78
CA GLU A 126 -4.38 1.25 -15.18
C GLU A 126 -4.19 2.77 -15.28
N VAL A 127 -2.99 3.24 -14.97
CA VAL A 127 -2.60 4.60 -15.33
C VAL A 127 -2.45 4.68 -16.85
N SER A 128 -3.28 5.48 -17.49
CA SER A 128 -3.16 5.76 -18.93
C SER A 128 -1.96 6.66 -19.16
N MET A 129 -0.93 6.16 -19.86
CA MET A 129 0.26 6.96 -20.17
C MET A 129 -0.04 8.07 -21.16
N GLU A 130 -1.07 7.90 -22.01
CA GLU A 130 -1.49 8.91 -22.98
C GLU A 130 -2.21 10.10 -22.34
N ASP A 131 -2.91 9.83 -21.22
CA ASP A 131 -3.67 10.85 -20.49
C ASP A 131 -2.86 11.49 -19.35
N LEU A 132 -1.65 10.95 -19.07
CA LEU A 132 -0.81 11.45 -18.00
C LEU A 132 -0.17 12.78 -18.38
N GLU A 133 -0.13 13.69 -17.42
CA GLU A 133 0.58 14.96 -17.57
C GLU A 133 2.05 14.72 -17.99
N PRO A 134 2.57 15.39 -19.05
CA PRO A 134 3.88 15.10 -19.64
C PRO A 134 5.06 15.15 -18.67
N GLU A 135 5.08 16.07 -17.72
CA GLU A 135 6.16 16.17 -16.72
C GLU A 135 6.17 14.96 -15.78
N LEU A 136 4.98 14.45 -15.40
CA LEU A 136 4.85 13.25 -14.57
C LEU A 136 5.30 12.01 -15.33
N TYR A 137 4.95 11.90 -16.61
CA TYR A 137 5.44 10.82 -17.46
C TYR A 137 6.97 10.82 -17.52
N GLN A 138 7.58 11.94 -17.85
CA GLN A 138 9.04 12.07 -17.95
C GLN A 138 9.74 11.74 -16.63
N ARG A 139 9.17 12.17 -15.51
CA ARG A 139 9.78 11.98 -14.20
C ARG A 139 9.67 10.54 -13.68
N PHE A 140 8.54 9.87 -13.90
CA PHE A 140 8.23 8.61 -13.22
C PHE A 140 8.10 7.39 -14.11
N TYR A 141 7.88 7.55 -15.42
CA TYR A 141 7.58 6.45 -16.33
C TYR A 141 8.44 6.40 -17.59
N ASN A 142 9.29 7.39 -17.83
CA ASN A 142 10.21 7.45 -18.95
C ASN A 142 11.49 6.64 -18.69
N GLY A 143 11.36 5.43 -18.17
CA GLY A 143 12.47 4.57 -17.80
C GLY A 143 12.27 3.14 -18.31
N ALA A 144 11.80 3.00 -19.57
CA ALA A 144 11.65 1.68 -20.18
C ALA A 144 12.96 0.89 -20.17
N THR A 145 12.90 -0.34 -19.70
CA THR A 145 14.02 -1.29 -19.68
C THR A 145 13.65 -2.56 -20.40
N GLN A 146 14.62 -3.47 -20.62
CA GLN A 146 14.32 -4.78 -21.19
C GLN A 146 13.31 -5.58 -20.33
N ALA A 147 13.37 -5.42 -18.99
CA ALA A 147 12.46 -6.08 -18.06
C ALA A 147 11.09 -5.38 -17.94
N THR A 148 11.06 -4.07 -18.19
CA THR A 148 9.85 -3.23 -18.12
C THR A 148 9.75 -2.32 -19.35
N PRO A 149 9.47 -2.91 -20.55
CA PRO A 149 9.48 -2.16 -21.82
C PRO A 149 8.37 -1.12 -21.91
N ASP A 150 7.32 -1.24 -21.09
CA ASP A 150 6.19 -0.33 -20.99
C ASP A 150 6.42 0.84 -19.99
N GLY A 151 7.64 0.95 -19.40
CA GLY A 151 7.94 1.94 -18.38
C GLY A 151 7.43 1.61 -16.99
N ASP A 152 6.95 0.38 -16.78
CA ASP A 152 6.46 -0.15 -15.51
C ASP A 152 5.33 0.71 -14.89
N PRO A 153 4.17 0.82 -15.56
CA PRO A 153 3.06 1.63 -15.09
C PRO A 153 2.48 1.12 -13.77
N HIS A 154 1.72 1.98 -13.10
CA HIS A 154 0.96 1.62 -11.92
C HIS A 154 -0.46 1.16 -12.29
N THR A 155 -0.95 0.19 -11.55
CA THR A 155 -2.39 -0.06 -11.39
C THR A 155 -2.87 0.69 -10.15
N LEU A 156 -3.99 1.39 -10.25
CA LEU A 156 -4.70 2.01 -9.13
C LEU A 156 -5.72 1.02 -8.57
N TYR A 157 -5.72 0.87 -7.26
CA TYR A 157 -6.69 0.05 -6.54
C TYR A 157 -7.51 0.94 -5.63
N PHE A 158 -8.81 1.07 -5.93
CA PHE A 158 -9.79 1.81 -5.13
C PHE A 158 -10.36 0.87 -4.09
N GLY A 159 -9.88 0.95 -2.86
CA GLY A 159 -10.29 0.06 -1.77
C GLY A 159 -11.33 0.69 -0.86
N GLU A 160 -12.53 0.09 -0.74
CA GLU A 160 -13.46 0.42 0.34
C GLU A 160 -12.80 0.11 1.67
N ILE A 161 -12.77 1.06 2.57
CA ILE A 161 -12.26 0.88 3.93
C ILE A 161 -13.33 0.17 4.76
N LEU A 162 -13.09 -1.10 5.07
CA LEU A 162 -14.00 -1.94 5.88
C LEU A 162 -13.77 -1.75 7.38
N ALA A 163 -12.55 -1.40 7.77
CA ALA A 163 -12.17 -1.09 9.15
C ALA A 163 -10.97 -0.13 9.16
N ALA A 164 -11.00 0.81 10.08
CA ALA A 164 -9.89 1.69 10.40
C ALA A 164 -9.73 1.74 11.92
N TYR A 165 -8.53 1.49 12.43
CA TYR A 165 -8.30 1.41 13.87
C TYR A 165 -6.84 1.64 14.26
N ARG A 166 -6.62 2.01 15.51
CA ARG A 166 -5.29 1.99 16.14
C ARG A 166 -4.97 0.60 16.68
N GLU A 167 -3.70 0.25 16.63
CA GLU A 167 -3.21 -0.90 17.38
C GLU A 167 -3.35 -0.61 18.88
N THR A 168 -4.07 -1.44 19.60
CA THR A 168 -4.14 -1.39 21.07
C THR A 168 -2.90 -2.07 21.62
N LYS A 169 -2.17 -1.36 22.47
CA LYS A 169 -1.02 -1.91 23.21
C LYS A 169 -1.46 -3.01 24.16
#